data_4831c3ff8ae0fdad0dc982eebf60f10c
#
_entry.id   4831c3ff8ae0fdad0dc982eebf60f10c
#
_cell.length_a   1.000
_cell.length_b   1.000
_cell.length_c   1.000
_cell.angle_alpha   90.00
_cell.angle_beta   90.00
_cell.angle_gamma   90.00
#
_symmetry.space_group_name_H-M   'P 1'
#
loop_
_entity.id
_entity.type
_entity.pdbx_description
1 polymer ?
#
loop_
_entity_poly.entity_id
_entity_poly.type
_entity_poly.pdbx_seq_one_letter_code
_entity_poly.pdbx_strand_id
1 'polypeptide(L)'
;MLIGLGLGPGEPEYLTLRAVRILREADAVFVPGMIARELVAPYRDAEILDFPMTGNEERIRVCMEQNADRIAGIARTGTAVLGILGDPNFFSTYSRLTAILNVRHPGIRCRTEPGISAITAFASVAGISLSGGFLVTDGPVEPRSRIMLKVRRPRQVAESLKQEGFRSFVLVERMCMEGMQIYRDDQLPEESDYM
;
A
#
# COMPACT_ATOMS: atom_id res chain seq x y z
N MET A 1 -17.78 -1.78 13.16
CA MET A 1 -17.42 -1.86 11.72
C MET A 1 -15.91 -1.69 11.54
N LEU A 2 -15.35 -2.27 10.46
CA LEU A 2 -13.97 -2.01 10.04
C LEU A 2 -13.93 -1.12 8.79
N ILE A 3 -13.10 -0.08 8.81
CA ILE A 3 -12.82 0.76 7.64
C ILE A 3 -11.37 0.55 7.24
N GLY A 4 -11.12 0.06 6.00
CA GLY A 4 -9.82 0.15 5.36
C GLY A 4 -9.62 1.55 4.80
N LEU A 5 -8.68 2.29 5.35
CA LEU A 5 -8.48 3.69 5.04
C LEU A 5 -7.20 3.90 4.24
N GLY A 6 -7.30 4.47 3.05
CA GLY A 6 -6.15 4.88 2.26
C GLY A 6 -5.49 6.12 2.85
N LEU A 7 -4.20 6.01 3.18
CA LEU A 7 -3.39 7.09 3.75
C LEU A 7 -2.57 7.85 2.70
N GLY A 8 -2.75 7.52 1.42
CA GLY A 8 -1.91 8.10 0.38
C GLY A 8 -0.49 7.52 0.36
N PRO A 9 0.39 8.03 -0.51
CA PRO A 9 1.69 7.43 -0.81
C PRO A 9 2.78 7.67 0.25
N GLY A 10 2.52 8.46 1.30
CA GLY A 10 3.48 8.65 2.39
C GLY A 10 3.61 10.07 2.93
N GLU A 11 3.10 11.09 2.23
CA GLU A 11 3.11 12.47 2.70
C GLU A 11 1.78 12.88 3.34
N PRO A 12 1.80 13.66 4.43
CA PRO A 12 0.58 14.12 5.10
C PRO A 12 -0.37 14.92 4.19
N GLU A 13 0.16 15.69 3.24
CA GLU A 13 -0.63 16.50 2.30
C GLU A 13 -1.43 15.64 1.31
N TYR A 14 -1.06 14.38 1.12
CA TYR A 14 -1.80 13.42 0.32
C TYR A 14 -2.91 12.68 1.08
N LEU A 15 -3.08 12.95 2.37
CA LEU A 15 -4.27 12.50 3.09
C LEU A 15 -5.50 13.23 2.55
N THR A 16 -6.53 12.49 2.21
CA THR A 16 -7.79 13.12 1.82
C THR A 16 -8.45 13.77 3.04
N LEU A 17 -9.20 14.86 2.83
CA LEU A 17 -9.98 15.49 3.91
C LEU A 17 -10.93 14.48 4.59
N ARG A 18 -11.43 13.52 3.82
CA ARG A 18 -12.28 12.45 4.33
C ARG A 18 -11.50 11.48 5.23
N ALA A 19 -10.27 11.15 4.86
CA ALA A 19 -9.40 10.32 5.67
C ALA A 19 -9.12 10.97 7.03
N VAL A 20 -8.78 12.24 7.05
CA VAL A 20 -8.55 13.00 8.29
C VAL A 20 -9.78 12.99 9.20
N ARG A 21 -10.98 13.18 8.64
CA ARG A 21 -12.22 13.12 9.40
C ARG A 21 -12.44 11.73 10.01
N ILE A 22 -12.28 10.68 9.21
CA ILE A 22 -12.46 9.30 9.68
C ILE A 22 -11.47 8.95 10.79
N LEU A 23 -10.20 9.38 10.69
CA LEU A 23 -9.21 9.18 11.73
C LEU A 23 -9.63 9.82 13.05
N ARG A 24 -10.15 11.04 13.01
CA ARG A 24 -10.61 11.76 14.22
C ARG A 24 -11.83 11.13 14.88
N GLU A 25 -12.73 10.56 14.09
CA GLU A 25 -13.98 9.95 14.53
C GLU A 25 -13.83 8.47 14.93
N ALA A 26 -12.71 7.81 14.60
CA ALA A 26 -12.49 6.39 14.87
C ALA A 26 -12.42 6.08 16.38
N ASP A 27 -12.97 4.95 16.82
CA ASP A 27 -12.78 4.45 18.18
C ASP A 27 -11.39 3.88 18.40
N ALA A 28 -10.82 3.24 17.35
CA ALA A 28 -9.42 2.81 17.31
C ALA A 28 -8.86 2.85 15.89
N VAL A 29 -7.56 3.17 15.79
CA VAL A 29 -6.80 3.16 14.54
C VAL A 29 -5.68 2.13 14.64
N PHE A 30 -5.56 1.31 13.62
CA PHE A 30 -4.53 0.30 13.45
C PHE A 30 -3.74 0.60 12.18
N VAL A 31 -2.45 0.30 12.20
CA VAL A 31 -1.54 0.55 11.07
C VAL A 31 -0.50 -0.58 10.93
N PRO A 32 0.03 -0.84 9.72
CA PRO A 32 0.99 -1.92 9.49
C PRO A 32 2.45 -1.58 9.85
N GLY A 33 2.74 -0.36 10.32
CA GLY A 33 4.11 0.03 10.62
C GLY A 33 4.27 1.50 10.99
N MET A 34 5.53 1.87 11.27
CA MET A 34 5.87 3.20 11.81
C MET A 34 5.51 4.35 10.87
N ILE A 35 5.80 4.23 9.57
CA ILE A 35 5.49 5.28 8.58
C ILE A 35 4.00 5.64 8.60
N ALA A 36 3.14 4.64 8.57
CA ALA A 36 1.70 4.86 8.64
C ALA A 36 1.28 5.42 10.01
N ARG A 37 1.94 5.01 11.10
CA ARG A 37 1.69 5.55 12.44
C ARG A 37 2.03 7.04 12.52
N GLU A 38 3.17 7.45 12.00
CA GLU A 38 3.60 8.85 11.95
C GLU A 38 2.64 9.72 11.15
N LEU A 39 2.15 9.21 10.01
CA LEU A 39 1.15 9.91 9.19
C LEU A 39 -0.16 10.17 9.92
N VAL A 40 -0.63 9.23 10.73
CA VAL A 40 -1.93 9.35 11.42
C VAL A 40 -1.83 10.02 12.79
N ALA A 41 -0.62 10.04 13.41
CA ALA A 41 -0.39 10.57 14.75
C ALA A 41 -0.94 11.99 15.01
N PRO A 42 -0.90 12.95 14.06
CA PRO A 42 -1.48 14.28 14.27
C PRO A 42 -3.01 14.27 14.44
N TYR A 43 -3.67 13.19 14.06
CA TYR A 43 -5.14 13.08 14.03
C TYR A 43 -5.68 12.10 15.06
N ARG A 44 -4.99 10.98 15.26
CA ARG A 44 -5.35 9.92 16.23
C ARG A 44 -4.14 9.06 16.55
N ASP A 45 -4.01 8.64 17.79
CA ASP A 45 -3.02 7.60 18.14
C ASP A 45 -3.41 6.26 17.48
N ALA A 46 -2.39 5.50 17.05
CA ALA A 46 -2.59 4.27 16.31
C ALA A 46 -1.74 3.12 16.87
N GLU A 47 -2.35 1.95 16.95
CA GLU A 47 -1.69 0.70 17.31
C GLU A 47 -1.05 0.07 16.06
N ILE A 48 0.21 -0.31 16.16
CA ILE A 48 0.89 -1.05 15.09
C ILE A 48 0.52 -2.52 15.19
N LEU A 49 0.01 -3.07 14.10
CA LEU A 49 -0.22 -4.51 13.94
C LEU A 49 0.91 -5.14 13.11
N ASP A 50 1.30 -6.37 13.47
CA ASP A 50 2.32 -7.10 12.72
C ASP A 50 1.75 -7.70 11.42
N PHE A 51 2.32 -7.27 10.30
CA PHE A 51 2.06 -7.82 8.96
C PHE A 51 3.37 -8.33 8.38
N PRO A 52 3.79 -9.57 8.71
CA PRO A 52 5.11 -10.07 8.37
C PRO A 52 5.32 -10.17 6.87
N MET A 53 6.42 -9.60 6.39
CA MET A 53 6.88 -9.65 5.00
C MET A 53 7.81 -10.85 4.82
N THR A 54 7.25 -12.04 4.79
CA THR A 54 7.99 -13.32 4.72
C THR A 54 7.30 -14.28 3.74
N GLY A 55 8.04 -15.26 3.23
CA GLY A 55 7.47 -16.39 2.48
C GLY A 55 6.86 -17.48 3.36
N ASN A 56 6.88 -17.34 4.69
CA ASN A 56 6.30 -18.32 5.62
C ASN A 56 4.79 -18.08 5.76
N GLU A 57 4.00 -18.81 4.98
CA GLU A 57 2.53 -18.69 4.95
C GLU A 57 1.88 -18.99 6.32
N GLU A 58 2.42 -19.91 7.11
CA GLU A 58 1.89 -20.22 8.43
C GLU A 58 2.05 -19.04 9.39
N ARG A 59 3.21 -18.40 9.40
CA ARG A 59 3.45 -17.20 10.21
C ARG A 59 2.53 -16.06 9.77
N ILE A 60 2.38 -15.85 8.46
CA ILE A 60 1.47 -14.83 7.94
C ILE A 60 0.04 -15.12 8.40
N ARG A 61 -0.42 -16.36 8.29
CA ARG A 61 -1.77 -16.78 8.70
C ARG A 61 -2.01 -16.48 10.18
N VAL A 62 -1.10 -16.89 11.05
CA VAL A 62 -1.20 -16.69 12.51
C VAL A 62 -1.29 -15.18 12.84
N CYS A 63 -0.40 -14.35 12.29
CA CYS A 63 -0.42 -12.92 12.52
C CYS A 63 -1.71 -12.28 12.00
N MET A 64 -2.20 -12.68 10.82
CA MET A 64 -3.45 -12.18 10.27
C MET A 64 -4.66 -12.54 11.13
N GLU A 65 -4.71 -13.75 11.69
CA GLU A 65 -5.76 -14.17 12.61
C GLU A 65 -5.74 -13.36 13.90
N GLN A 66 -4.57 -13.14 14.49
CA GLN A 66 -4.40 -12.30 15.68
C GLN A 66 -4.82 -10.86 15.41
N ASN A 67 -4.42 -10.30 14.27
CA ASN A 67 -4.83 -8.95 13.86
C ASN A 67 -6.35 -8.86 13.67
N ALA A 68 -6.98 -9.87 13.06
CA ALA A 68 -8.42 -9.94 12.89
C ALA A 68 -9.14 -9.98 14.24
N ASP A 69 -8.67 -10.79 15.19
CA ASP A 69 -9.24 -10.88 16.54
C ASP A 69 -9.09 -9.56 17.31
N ARG A 70 -7.92 -8.91 17.20
CA ARG A 70 -7.67 -7.60 17.82
C ARG A 70 -8.60 -6.52 17.28
N ILE A 71 -8.74 -6.42 15.97
CA ILE A 71 -9.64 -5.48 15.30
C ILE A 71 -11.09 -5.76 15.66
N ALA A 72 -11.49 -7.04 15.69
CA ALA A 72 -12.84 -7.46 16.02
C ALA A 72 -13.28 -7.00 17.41
N GLY A 73 -12.37 -6.94 18.37
CA GLY A 73 -12.63 -6.45 19.72
C GLY A 73 -13.25 -5.04 19.73
N ILE A 74 -12.84 -4.19 18.79
CA ILE A 74 -13.38 -2.82 18.64
C ILE A 74 -14.52 -2.78 17.62
N ALA A 75 -14.34 -3.45 16.47
CA ALA A 75 -15.25 -3.33 15.34
C ALA A 75 -16.66 -3.88 15.59
N ARG A 76 -16.85 -4.71 16.62
CA ARG A 76 -18.18 -5.24 17.01
C ARG A 76 -19.12 -4.15 17.52
N THR A 77 -18.63 -3.21 18.30
CA THR A 77 -19.43 -2.18 18.96
C THR A 77 -19.14 -0.76 18.47
N GLY A 78 -17.99 -0.58 17.82
CA GLY A 78 -17.51 0.72 17.36
C GLY A 78 -16.96 0.69 15.95
N THR A 79 -16.17 1.72 15.63
CA THR A 79 -15.49 1.91 14.36
C THR A 79 -13.99 1.71 14.53
N ALA A 80 -13.48 0.59 14.05
CA ALA A 80 -12.07 0.34 13.88
C ALA A 80 -11.62 0.81 12.49
N VAL A 81 -10.46 1.45 12.41
CA VAL A 81 -9.83 1.88 11.16
C VAL A 81 -8.53 1.14 10.99
N LEU A 82 -8.29 0.55 9.82
CA LEU A 82 -6.98 0.08 9.40
C LEU A 82 -6.43 1.02 8.34
N GLY A 83 -5.46 1.86 8.74
CA GLY A 83 -4.77 2.80 7.86
C GLY A 83 -3.71 2.08 7.03
N ILE A 84 -3.76 2.26 5.72
CA ILE A 84 -2.89 1.59 4.75
C ILE A 84 -2.27 2.62 3.82
N LEU A 85 -0.95 2.55 3.62
CA LEU A 85 -0.27 3.38 2.62
C LEU A 85 -0.84 3.10 1.23
N GLY A 86 -1.06 4.15 0.45
CA GLY A 86 -1.74 4.09 -0.83
C GLY A 86 -3.24 3.94 -0.68
N ASP A 87 -3.81 2.94 -1.33
CA ASP A 87 -5.25 2.64 -1.37
C ASP A 87 -5.52 1.20 -0.91
N PRO A 88 -6.50 0.96 -0.04
CA PRO A 88 -6.77 -0.37 0.50
C PRO A 88 -7.28 -1.39 -0.54
N ASN A 89 -7.71 -0.96 -1.71
CA ASN A 89 -8.24 -1.85 -2.75
C ASN A 89 -7.16 -2.33 -3.74
N PHE A 90 -5.94 -1.73 -3.71
CA PHE A 90 -4.87 -2.05 -4.65
C PHE A 90 -3.66 -2.67 -3.94
N PHE A 91 -3.41 -3.97 -4.19
CA PHE A 91 -2.24 -4.72 -3.70
C PHE A 91 -1.99 -4.59 -2.19
N SER A 92 -3.06 -4.48 -1.39
CA SER A 92 -2.98 -4.29 0.04
C SER A 92 -3.28 -5.56 0.84
N THR A 93 -2.85 -5.58 2.10
CA THR A 93 -3.17 -6.66 3.04
C THR A 93 -4.62 -6.63 3.53
N TYR A 94 -5.37 -5.56 3.22
CA TYR A 94 -6.74 -5.37 3.69
C TYR A 94 -7.69 -6.47 3.21
N SER A 95 -7.62 -6.85 1.94
CA SER A 95 -8.48 -7.89 1.37
C SER A 95 -8.26 -9.25 2.03
N ARG A 96 -7.00 -9.61 2.30
CA ARG A 96 -6.64 -10.85 3.00
C ARG A 96 -7.14 -10.83 4.46
N LEU A 97 -6.94 -9.71 5.15
CA LEU A 97 -7.42 -9.53 6.52
C LEU A 97 -8.94 -9.62 6.63
N THR A 98 -9.67 -8.95 5.73
CA THR A 98 -11.14 -8.97 5.74
C THR A 98 -11.72 -10.33 5.40
N ALA A 99 -11.06 -11.11 4.55
CA ALA A 99 -11.45 -12.50 4.29
C ALA A 99 -11.38 -13.34 5.59
N ILE A 100 -10.30 -13.21 6.36
CA ILE A 100 -10.15 -13.89 7.66
C ILE A 100 -11.16 -13.36 8.67
N LEU A 101 -11.33 -12.04 8.75
CA LEU A 101 -12.28 -11.41 9.66
C LEU A 101 -13.72 -11.89 9.42
N ASN A 102 -14.13 -12.00 8.16
CA ASN A 102 -15.47 -12.47 7.79
C ASN A 102 -15.74 -13.92 8.22
N VAL A 103 -14.71 -14.77 8.19
CA VAL A 103 -14.81 -16.17 8.63
C VAL A 103 -14.87 -16.27 10.15
N ARG A 104 -13.96 -15.55 10.85
CA ARG A 104 -13.80 -15.65 12.31
C ARG A 104 -14.81 -14.82 13.08
N HIS A 105 -15.23 -13.70 12.52
CA HIS A 105 -16.11 -12.72 13.16
C HIS A 105 -17.24 -12.28 12.21
N PRO A 106 -18.12 -13.21 11.81
CA PRO A 106 -19.23 -12.89 10.91
C PRO A 106 -20.13 -11.81 11.51
N GLY A 107 -20.59 -10.89 10.67
CA GLY A 107 -21.43 -9.76 11.08
C GLY A 107 -20.67 -8.44 11.30
N ILE A 108 -19.34 -8.43 11.31
CA ILE A 108 -18.58 -7.16 11.28
C ILE A 108 -18.63 -6.61 9.85
N ARG A 109 -19.24 -5.44 9.69
CA ARG A 109 -19.27 -4.75 8.39
C ARG A 109 -17.89 -4.18 8.07
N CYS A 110 -17.41 -4.49 6.86
CA CYS A 110 -16.15 -3.96 6.33
C CYS A 110 -16.47 -3.02 5.15
N ARG A 111 -15.75 -1.91 5.07
CA ARG A 111 -15.77 -1.00 3.91
C ARG A 111 -14.40 -0.39 3.70
N THR A 112 -14.18 0.18 2.53
CA THR A 112 -12.95 0.91 2.21
C THR A 112 -13.25 2.39 1.97
N GLU A 113 -12.27 3.22 2.25
CA GLU A 113 -12.22 4.62 1.83
C GLU A 113 -10.94 4.83 1.03
N PRO A 114 -11.05 5.37 -0.18
CA PRO A 114 -9.92 5.46 -1.07
C PRO A 114 -8.86 6.45 -0.58
N GLY A 115 -7.62 6.17 -0.93
CA GLY A 115 -6.49 7.07 -0.80
C GLY A 115 -5.82 7.31 -2.16
N ILE A 116 -4.88 8.25 -2.21
CA ILE A 116 -4.05 8.41 -3.40
C ILE A 116 -3.15 7.17 -3.51
N SER A 117 -3.41 6.39 -4.55
CA SER A 117 -2.66 5.16 -4.80
C SER A 117 -1.22 5.46 -5.23
N ALA A 118 -0.30 4.57 -4.88
CA ALA A 118 1.08 4.60 -5.40
C ALA A 118 1.13 4.62 -6.94
N ILE A 119 0.13 4.07 -7.61
CA ILE A 119 0.03 4.06 -9.08
C ILE A 119 -0.10 5.47 -9.64
N THR A 120 -1.03 6.28 -9.09
CA THR A 120 -1.25 7.66 -9.54
C THR A 120 -0.14 8.59 -9.10
N ALA A 121 0.35 8.43 -7.87
CA ALA A 121 1.47 9.19 -7.37
C ALA A 121 2.76 8.91 -8.17
N PHE A 122 3.02 7.66 -8.55
CA PHE A 122 4.16 7.29 -9.39
C PHE A 122 4.13 8.02 -10.74
N ALA A 123 2.98 8.03 -11.42
CA ALA A 123 2.86 8.71 -12.72
C ALA A 123 3.19 10.21 -12.61
N SER A 124 2.72 10.85 -11.54
CA SER A 124 2.99 12.27 -11.26
C SER A 124 4.47 12.53 -10.97
N VAL A 125 5.07 11.75 -10.07
CA VAL A 125 6.48 11.91 -9.68
C VAL A 125 7.42 11.58 -10.85
N ALA A 126 7.08 10.58 -11.65
CA ALA A 126 7.85 10.20 -12.84
C ALA A 126 7.65 11.18 -14.02
N GLY A 127 6.69 12.08 -13.95
CA GLY A 127 6.36 13.04 -15.03
C GLY A 127 5.88 12.34 -16.29
N ILE A 128 5.12 11.25 -16.16
CA ILE A 128 4.56 10.51 -17.28
C ILE A 128 3.06 10.74 -17.42
N SER A 129 2.59 10.86 -18.66
CA SER A 129 1.17 10.88 -19.00
C SER A 129 0.81 9.60 -19.75
N LEU A 130 -0.20 8.93 -19.28
CA LEU A 130 -0.72 7.71 -19.92
C LEU A 130 -1.92 8.11 -20.78
N SER A 131 -1.73 8.14 -22.09
CA SER A 131 -2.77 8.52 -23.07
C SER A 131 -3.44 7.33 -23.75
N GLY A 132 -3.03 6.11 -23.43
CA GLY A 132 -3.59 4.87 -23.95
C GLY A 132 -3.93 3.90 -22.84
N GLY A 133 -4.27 2.68 -23.22
CA GLY A 133 -4.45 1.60 -22.24
C GLY A 133 -3.14 1.33 -21.50
N PHE A 134 -3.21 1.13 -20.19
CA PHE A 134 -2.09 0.68 -19.37
C PHE A 134 -2.51 -0.47 -18.46
N LEU A 135 -1.54 -1.24 -18.01
CA LEU A 135 -1.76 -2.33 -17.08
C LEU A 135 -0.90 -2.13 -15.84
N VAL A 136 -1.50 -2.40 -14.69
CA VAL A 136 -0.82 -2.51 -13.40
C VAL A 136 -0.82 -3.96 -13.00
N THR A 137 0.34 -4.55 -12.78
CA THR A 137 0.47 -5.98 -12.48
C THR A 137 1.61 -6.24 -11.51
N ASP A 138 1.52 -7.31 -10.76
CA ASP A 138 2.57 -7.95 -9.97
C ASP A 138 3.04 -9.28 -10.60
N GLY A 139 2.53 -9.61 -11.79
CA GLY A 139 2.80 -10.85 -12.49
C GLY A 139 3.03 -10.71 -14.00
N PRO A 140 3.31 -11.82 -14.70
CA PRO A 140 3.61 -11.84 -16.13
C PRO A 140 2.33 -11.59 -16.96
N VAL A 141 2.26 -10.43 -17.57
CA VAL A 141 1.26 -10.07 -18.60
C VAL A 141 2.00 -9.26 -19.68
N GLU A 142 1.57 -9.28 -20.92
CA GLU A 142 2.16 -8.55 -22.05
C GLU A 142 1.50 -7.17 -22.26
N PRO A 143 1.86 -6.10 -21.54
CA PRO A 143 1.35 -4.77 -21.73
C PRO A 143 2.34 -3.89 -22.50
N ARG A 144 1.83 -2.80 -23.10
CA ARG A 144 2.66 -1.76 -23.73
C ARG A 144 3.34 -0.82 -22.72
N SER A 145 2.76 -0.66 -21.53
CA SER A 145 3.34 0.06 -20.40
C SER A 145 3.14 -0.79 -19.15
N ARG A 146 4.16 -0.84 -18.29
CA ARG A 146 4.13 -1.66 -17.07
C ARG A 146 4.57 -0.83 -15.88
N ILE A 147 3.75 -0.77 -14.84
CA ILE A 147 4.15 -0.26 -13.53
C ILE A 147 4.42 -1.47 -12.63
N MET A 148 5.64 -1.57 -12.15
CA MET A 148 6.06 -2.66 -11.26
C MET A 148 6.34 -2.08 -9.88
N LEU A 149 5.74 -2.66 -8.88
CA LEU A 149 5.99 -2.32 -7.48
C LEU A 149 7.03 -3.28 -6.90
N LYS A 150 7.76 -2.82 -5.87
CA LYS A 150 8.67 -3.67 -5.09
C LYS A 150 9.87 -4.22 -5.89
N VAL A 151 10.38 -3.44 -6.81
CA VAL A 151 11.54 -3.82 -7.63
C VAL A 151 12.82 -3.71 -6.81
N ARG A 152 13.49 -4.83 -6.55
CA ARG A 152 14.76 -4.88 -5.78
C ARG A 152 16.00 -4.78 -6.64
N ARG A 153 15.95 -5.27 -7.89
CA ARG A 153 17.06 -5.27 -8.84
C ARG A 153 16.66 -4.57 -10.13
N PRO A 154 16.55 -3.24 -10.12
CA PRO A 154 15.95 -2.49 -11.22
C PRO A 154 16.70 -2.63 -12.53
N ARG A 155 18.04 -2.67 -12.51
CA ARG A 155 18.85 -2.85 -13.73
C ARG A 155 18.59 -4.21 -14.39
N GLN A 156 18.59 -5.28 -13.60
CA GLN A 156 18.29 -6.62 -14.09
C GLN A 156 16.88 -6.73 -14.67
N VAL A 157 15.90 -6.12 -13.99
CA VAL A 157 14.51 -6.07 -14.46
C VAL A 157 14.41 -5.29 -15.77
N ALA A 158 15.08 -4.14 -15.89
CA ALA A 158 15.09 -3.34 -17.11
C ALA A 158 15.71 -4.11 -18.28
N GLU A 159 16.79 -4.86 -18.06
CA GLU A 159 17.40 -5.71 -19.10
C GLU A 159 16.43 -6.80 -19.59
N SER A 160 15.71 -7.46 -18.69
CA SER A 160 14.69 -8.43 -19.06
C SER A 160 13.55 -7.77 -19.86
N LEU A 161 13.07 -6.61 -19.41
CA LEU A 161 12.00 -5.87 -20.08
C LEU A 161 12.44 -5.31 -21.45
N LYS A 162 13.73 -4.98 -21.64
CA LYS A 162 14.27 -4.61 -22.96
C LYS A 162 14.10 -5.76 -23.97
N GLN A 163 14.28 -7.00 -23.54
CA GLN A 163 14.05 -8.18 -24.38
C GLN A 163 12.58 -8.36 -24.75
N GLU A 164 11.65 -7.91 -23.87
CA GLU A 164 10.21 -7.88 -24.13
C GLU A 164 9.77 -6.66 -24.98
N GLY A 165 10.69 -5.78 -25.36
CA GLY A 165 10.43 -4.63 -26.26
C GLY A 165 10.19 -3.30 -25.55
N PHE A 166 10.29 -3.22 -24.24
CA PHE A 166 10.23 -1.95 -23.51
C PHE A 166 11.53 -1.15 -23.72
N ARG A 167 11.42 0.17 -23.86
CA ARG A 167 12.56 1.02 -24.22
C ARG A 167 12.86 2.16 -23.24
N SER A 168 11.94 2.48 -22.34
CA SER A 168 12.12 3.56 -21.37
C SER A 168 11.76 3.07 -19.98
N PHE A 169 12.58 3.42 -19.00
CA PHE A 169 12.50 2.94 -17.63
C PHE A 169 12.61 4.10 -16.66
N VAL A 170 11.73 4.12 -15.66
CA VAL A 170 11.81 5.07 -14.55
C VAL A 170 11.66 4.29 -13.26
N LEU A 171 12.61 4.46 -12.34
CA LEU A 171 12.52 3.97 -10.96
C LEU A 171 12.31 5.15 -10.03
N VAL A 172 11.38 5.03 -9.12
CA VAL A 172 11.18 5.95 -8.00
C VAL A 172 11.36 5.18 -6.72
N GLU A 173 12.38 5.53 -5.95
CA GLU A 173 12.62 5.00 -4.60
C GLU A 173 12.10 5.96 -3.56
N ARG A 174 11.59 5.43 -2.42
CA ARG A 174 11.11 6.22 -1.28
C ARG A 174 10.14 7.31 -1.72
N MET A 175 9.22 6.96 -2.64
CA MET A 175 8.26 7.89 -3.23
C MET A 175 7.49 8.64 -2.14
N CYS A 176 7.53 9.98 -2.19
CA CYS A 176 6.92 10.87 -1.20
C CYS A 176 7.48 10.73 0.24
N MET A 177 8.73 10.28 0.37
CA MET A 177 9.44 10.20 1.66
C MET A 177 10.75 10.98 1.60
N GLU A 178 11.33 11.26 2.76
CA GLU A 178 12.65 11.85 2.84
C GLU A 178 13.68 10.96 2.12
N GLY A 179 14.55 11.59 1.31
CA GLY A 179 15.54 10.87 0.51
C GLY A 179 14.97 10.22 -0.76
N MET A 180 13.79 10.66 -1.25
CA MET A 180 13.26 10.20 -2.53
C MET A 180 14.29 10.36 -3.66
N GLN A 181 14.46 9.30 -4.46
CA GLN A 181 15.35 9.26 -5.62
C GLN A 181 14.55 8.89 -6.88
N ILE A 182 14.90 9.50 -8.00
CA ILE A 182 14.33 9.17 -9.32
C ILE A 182 15.47 8.84 -10.27
N TYR A 183 15.45 7.62 -10.80
CA TYR A 183 16.44 7.14 -11.77
C TYR A 183 15.77 6.89 -13.12
N ARG A 184 16.48 7.14 -14.20
CA ARG A 184 15.97 6.95 -15.56
C ARG A 184 16.97 6.14 -16.40
N ASP A 185 16.45 5.23 -17.19
CA ASP A 185 17.15 4.45 -18.21
C ASP A 185 18.53 3.92 -17.73
N ASP A 186 19.64 4.45 -18.22
CA ASP A 186 20.99 3.98 -17.88
C ASP A 186 21.46 4.34 -16.46
N GLN A 187 20.73 5.18 -15.75
CA GLN A 187 21.03 5.58 -14.38
C GLN A 187 20.42 4.63 -13.34
N LEU A 188 19.71 3.58 -13.75
CA LEU A 188 19.12 2.64 -12.81
C LEU A 188 20.19 1.97 -11.94
N PRO A 189 20.00 1.90 -10.61
CA PRO A 189 20.92 1.23 -9.70
C PRO A 189 20.85 -0.29 -9.87
N GLU A 190 21.87 -1.00 -9.39
CA GLU A 190 21.86 -2.48 -9.37
C GLU A 190 20.86 -3.01 -8.35
N GLU A 191 20.83 -2.40 -7.17
CA GLU A 191 19.87 -2.72 -6.10
C GLU A 191 19.07 -1.49 -5.73
N SER A 192 17.82 -1.67 -5.38
CA SER A 192 16.90 -0.64 -4.93
C SER A 192 16.50 -0.92 -3.49
N ASP A 193 16.51 0.14 -2.70
CA ASP A 193 15.97 0.12 -1.35
C ASP A 193 14.45 0.08 -1.46
N TYR A 194 13.93 -1.12 -1.24
CA TYR A 194 12.51 -1.37 -1.27
C TYR A 194 11.89 -0.99 0.08
N MET A 195 11.51 0.25 0.22
CA MET A 195 10.48 0.69 1.17
C MET A 195 9.68 1.85 0.60
#